data_a52d6008f6eac212b9bbac6c34435d00
#
_entry.id   a52d6008f6eac212b9bbac6c34435d00
#
_cell.length_a   1.000
_cell.length_b   1.000
_cell.length_c   1.000
_cell.angle_alpha   90.00
_cell.angle_beta   90.00
_cell.angle_gamma   90.00
#
_symmetry.space_group_name_H-M   'P 1'
#
loop_
_entity.id
_entity.type
_entity.pdbx_description
1 polymer ?
#
loop_
_entity_poly.entity_id
_entity_poly.type
_entity_poly.pdbx_seq_one_letter_code
_entity_poly.pdbx_strand_id
1 'polypeptide(L)'
;LIGGERRAKAAAKKVWSRRRVSGVTIPLFSLRTERSWGVGEIGDLPEMASFLAEAGFSLIQLLPLNEIAGGETSPYASLSAFGIDPMFISLADVPDLHPADRGAALGGAEGLRQLEKARGAAGIDYPTVRALKQRALRFAFERFLEGDVKRHGLRAAAFSAFVEQHREWLRDYALFRALKDSFGGKAWWDWPEPLAKRDEKALEEARTRLGKDISFFEYQQYLAHAQWGEACSKVRARGVEVMGDLPFMVGRDSADVWANQGEFRLDMSVGVPADQFDEDGQDWGLPPYAWSVMTTNGFTWLKRRASYTGVLYDRFRIDHLVGFYRTYMRPWEERRNEEGKLVKGVFDPAVEEEQLEHGERVISAIRDAAAERGGALVAEDLGTVPAFVRTSLTRLGVPGYKVLIWEKDYSIKEAPPFIDPSEYPEVSVGCFGTHDTAPVTVWWDGLKEEERAAVRAIPGLEDRASDLGEAFTPAVHAALLDLIHSSGSELVLLLIQDLLGSRERINTPGTVGEHNWTYRLPAPIADLRQDREVQAIWARVRESIAKSGRAGGEGRGE
;
A
#
# COMPACT_ATOMS: atom_id res chain seq x y z
N LEU A 1 23.28 -13.07 28.63
CA LEU A 1 23.13 -11.70 28.10
C LEU A 1 24.03 -11.39 26.89
N ILE A 2 25.21 -12.00 26.79
CA ILE A 2 26.20 -11.74 25.70
C ILE A 2 25.81 -12.46 24.37
N GLY A 3 24.99 -13.51 24.43
CA GLY A 3 24.52 -14.24 23.23
C GLY A 3 23.38 -13.53 22.47
N GLY A 4 22.59 -12.70 23.15
CA GLY A 4 21.46 -11.97 22.57
C GLY A 4 21.91 -10.77 21.71
N GLU A 5 22.90 -10.03 22.17
CA GLU A 5 23.44 -8.87 21.43
C GLU A 5 24.21 -9.25 20.15
N ARG A 6 24.88 -10.40 20.15
CA ARG A 6 25.53 -10.93 18.94
C ARG A 6 24.54 -11.42 17.88
N ARG A 7 23.39 -11.99 18.31
CA ARG A 7 22.31 -12.38 17.38
C ARG A 7 21.54 -11.18 16.84
N ALA A 8 21.31 -10.14 17.66
CA ALA A 8 20.69 -8.90 17.21
C ALA A 8 21.58 -8.12 16.22
N LYS A 9 22.91 -8.03 16.50
CA LYS A 9 23.88 -7.43 15.56
C LYS A 9 24.08 -8.24 14.28
N ALA A 10 23.92 -9.56 14.32
CA ALA A 10 23.95 -10.42 13.13
C ALA A 10 22.64 -10.32 12.32
N ALA A 11 21.48 -10.14 12.99
CA ALA A 11 20.19 -9.88 12.34
C ALA A 11 20.17 -8.50 11.67
N ALA A 12 20.66 -7.46 12.34
CA ALA A 12 20.77 -6.11 11.75
C ALA A 12 21.68 -6.06 10.51
N LYS A 13 22.70 -6.94 10.41
CA LYS A 13 23.51 -7.10 9.20
C LYS A 13 22.84 -7.89 8.07
N LYS A 14 21.72 -8.55 8.32
CA LYS A 14 20.99 -9.39 7.34
C LYS A 14 19.86 -8.64 6.62
N VAL A 15 19.55 -7.40 7.01
CA VAL A 15 18.40 -6.61 6.53
C VAL A 15 18.58 -6.12 5.10
N TRP A 16 19.80 -6.04 4.59
CA TRP A 16 20.08 -5.71 3.19
C TRP A 16 20.99 -6.81 2.60
N SER A 17 20.41 -7.80 1.95
CA SER A 17 21.21 -8.60 1.04
C SER A 17 21.57 -7.67 -0.13
N ARG A 18 22.84 -7.57 -0.49
CA ARG A 18 23.37 -6.82 -1.66
C ARG A 18 22.87 -7.40 -3.00
N ARG A 19 21.62 -7.86 -3.03
CA ARG A 19 21.00 -8.47 -4.20
C ARG A 19 20.17 -7.41 -4.91
N ARG A 20 20.54 -7.13 -6.15
CA ARG A 20 19.73 -6.29 -7.03
C ARG A 20 18.40 -6.98 -7.31
N VAL A 21 17.29 -6.28 -7.09
CA VAL A 21 15.93 -6.83 -7.16
C VAL A 21 15.14 -6.08 -8.22
N SER A 22 14.36 -6.81 -9.02
CA SER A 22 13.34 -6.24 -9.89
C SER A 22 11.96 -6.70 -9.42
N GLY A 23 11.03 -5.74 -9.32
CA GLY A 23 9.68 -5.95 -8.82
C GLY A 23 8.62 -5.21 -9.63
N VAL A 24 7.38 -5.56 -9.34
CA VAL A 24 6.20 -4.97 -9.98
C VAL A 24 5.29 -4.36 -8.92
N THR A 25 4.86 -3.13 -9.17
CA THR A 25 3.81 -2.46 -8.39
C THR A 25 2.46 -2.76 -9.01
N ILE A 26 1.57 -3.39 -8.25
CA ILE A 26 0.20 -3.65 -8.63
C ILE A 26 -0.69 -3.62 -7.38
N PRO A 27 -1.79 -2.84 -7.34
CA PRO A 27 -2.74 -2.91 -6.25
C PRO A 27 -3.38 -4.31 -6.16
N LEU A 28 -3.59 -4.82 -4.94
CA LEU A 28 -4.27 -6.11 -4.78
C LEU A 28 -5.65 -6.09 -5.44
N PHE A 29 -6.39 -4.99 -5.27
CA PHE A 29 -7.72 -4.82 -5.87
C PHE A 29 -7.74 -4.95 -7.40
N SER A 30 -6.60 -4.68 -8.06
CA SER A 30 -6.48 -4.75 -9.54
C SER A 30 -6.32 -6.17 -10.08
N LEU A 31 -6.01 -7.15 -9.24
CA LEU A 31 -5.86 -8.53 -9.67
C LEU A 31 -7.17 -9.09 -10.21
N ARG A 32 -7.05 -9.97 -11.19
CA ARG A 32 -8.21 -10.60 -11.83
C ARG A 32 -7.90 -12.07 -12.12
N THR A 33 -8.68 -12.94 -11.49
CA THR A 33 -8.70 -14.37 -11.76
C THR A 33 -10.13 -14.82 -12.01
N GLU A 34 -10.32 -16.04 -12.45
CA GLU A 34 -11.66 -16.61 -12.59
C GLU A 34 -12.39 -16.80 -11.25
N ARG A 35 -11.65 -16.77 -10.14
CA ARG A 35 -12.20 -16.96 -8.78
C ARG A 35 -12.64 -15.65 -8.13
N SER A 36 -12.08 -14.52 -8.56
CA SER A 36 -12.30 -13.21 -7.96
C SER A 36 -13.76 -12.75 -8.07
N TRP A 37 -14.23 -12.03 -7.05
CA TRP A 37 -15.60 -11.53 -6.95
C TRP A 37 -15.73 -10.05 -7.36
N GLY A 38 -15.16 -9.68 -8.51
CA GLY A 38 -15.22 -8.32 -9.04
C GLY A 38 -14.14 -7.37 -8.52
N VAL A 39 -13.29 -7.84 -7.63
CA VAL A 39 -12.10 -7.20 -7.08
C VAL A 39 -11.02 -8.25 -6.91
N GLY A 40 -9.74 -7.87 -6.97
CA GLY A 40 -8.66 -8.79 -6.63
C GLY A 40 -8.70 -9.19 -5.16
N GLU A 41 -8.41 -10.44 -4.88
CA GLU A 41 -8.53 -11.07 -3.57
C GLU A 41 -7.18 -11.61 -3.08
N ILE A 42 -7.06 -11.86 -1.79
CA ILE A 42 -5.81 -12.41 -1.19
C ILE A 42 -5.41 -13.72 -1.88
N GLY A 43 -6.37 -14.58 -2.20
CA GLY A 43 -6.13 -15.86 -2.89
C GLY A 43 -5.66 -15.75 -4.34
N ASP A 44 -5.73 -14.55 -4.94
CA ASP A 44 -5.24 -14.29 -6.30
C ASP A 44 -3.74 -13.98 -6.32
N LEU A 45 -3.19 -13.54 -5.19
CA LEU A 45 -1.79 -13.11 -5.08
C LEU A 45 -0.76 -14.21 -5.46
N PRO A 46 -0.92 -15.49 -5.07
CA PRO A 46 -0.01 -16.55 -5.48
C PRO A 46 0.03 -16.80 -7.00
N GLU A 47 -1.10 -16.62 -7.69
CA GLU A 47 -1.17 -16.75 -9.15
C GLU A 47 -0.43 -15.61 -9.83
N MET A 48 -0.64 -14.36 -9.35
CA MET A 48 0.09 -13.19 -9.82
C MET A 48 1.59 -13.32 -9.57
N ALA A 49 2.01 -13.75 -8.39
CA ALA A 49 3.41 -13.96 -8.07
C ALA A 49 4.06 -15.01 -9.00
N SER A 50 3.34 -16.09 -9.34
CA SER A 50 3.80 -17.07 -10.32
C SER A 50 3.99 -16.46 -11.70
N PHE A 51 3.03 -15.65 -12.15
CA PHE A 51 3.08 -14.98 -13.43
C PHE A 51 4.25 -13.99 -13.54
N LEU A 52 4.53 -13.24 -12.46
CA LEU A 52 5.67 -12.33 -12.39
C LEU A 52 7.02 -13.06 -12.33
N ALA A 53 7.09 -14.15 -11.56
CA ALA A 53 8.31 -14.97 -11.47
C ALA A 53 8.73 -15.57 -12.82
N GLU A 54 7.79 -15.90 -13.70
CA GLU A 54 8.05 -16.34 -15.06
C GLU A 54 8.78 -15.29 -15.92
N ALA A 55 8.60 -14.00 -15.62
CA ALA A 55 9.32 -12.90 -16.23
C ALA A 55 10.64 -12.55 -15.52
N GLY A 56 10.96 -13.22 -14.41
CA GLY A 56 12.18 -12.98 -13.63
C GLY A 56 12.03 -12.00 -12.48
N PHE A 57 10.85 -11.48 -12.23
CA PHE A 57 10.60 -10.61 -11.07
C PHE A 57 10.66 -11.40 -9.76
N SER A 58 11.19 -10.77 -8.72
CA SER A 58 11.31 -11.37 -7.39
C SER A 58 10.72 -10.50 -6.27
N LEU A 59 9.94 -9.49 -6.63
CA LEU A 59 9.25 -8.61 -5.69
C LEU A 59 7.90 -8.18 -6.27
N ILE A 60 6.86 -8.20 -5.46
CA ILE A 60 5.56 -7.60 -5.76
C ILE A 60 5.26 -6.52 -4.73
N GLN A 61 5.04 -5.29 -5.19
CA GLN A 61 4.59 -4.19 -4.35
C GLN A 61 3.08 -4.03 -4.47
N LEU A 62 2.42 -4.03 -3.33
CA LEU A 62 0.98 -3.77 -3.19
C LEU A 62 0.77 -2.37 -2.63
N LEU A 63 -0.40 -1.77 -2.92
CA LEU A 63 -0.89 -0.59 -2.21
C LEU A 63 -1.52 -1.00 -0.87
N PRO A 64 -1.89 -0.05 0.02
CA PRO A 64 -2.42 -0.38 1.34
C PRO A 64 -3.59 -1.36 1.28
N LEU A 65 -3.58 -2.34 2.17
CA LEU A 65 -4.62 -3.37 2.30
C LEU A 65 -5.60 -3.07 3.44
N ASN A 66 -5.41 -1.95 4.11
CA ASN A 66 -6.22 -1.58 5.27
C ASN A 66 -7.68 -1.32 4.89
N GLU A 67 -8.58 -1.63 5.82
CA GLU A 67 -10.00 -1.38 5.62
C GLU A 67 -10.27 0.12 5.42
N ILE A 68 -11.00 0.46 4.37
CA ILE A 68 -11.41 1.84 4.07
C ILE A 68 -12.90 2.06 4.37
N ALA A 69 -13.29 3.31 4.60
CA ALA A 69 -14.66 3.67 4.91
C ALA A 69 -15.63 3.34 3.75
N GLY A 70 -16.87 3.08 4.07
CA GLY A 70 -17.92 2.94 3.07
C GLY A 70 -18.07 4.24 2.26
N GLY A 71 -18.06 4.13 0.93
CA GLY A 71 -18.10 5.28 0.02
C GLY A 71 -16.72 5.80 -0.40
N GLU A 72 -15.64 5.41 0.28
CA GLU A 72 -14.28 5.70 -0.13
C GLU A 72 -13.75 4.66 -1.11
N THR A 73 -12.84 5.09 -2.00
CA THR A 73 -12.13 4.21 -2.93
C THR A 73 -10.61 4.26 -2.73
N SER A 74 -10.11 5.34 -2.14
CA SER A 74 -8.68 5.51 -1.88
C SER A 74 -8.19 4.55 -0.80
N PRO A 75 -7.18 3.71 -1.05
CA PRO A 75 -6.62 2.80 -0.06
C PRO A 75 -5.88 3.53 1.08
N TYR A 76 -5.66 4.85 0.94
CA TYR A 76 -5.02 5.68 1.96
C TYR A 76 -6.01 6.26 2.98
N ALA A 77 -7.32 6.16 2.73
CA ALA A 77 -8.39 6.61 3.63
C ALA A 77 -8.83 5.50 4.59
N SER A 78 -7.92 4.97 5.39
CA SER A 78 -8.15 3.77 6.19
C SER A 78 -8.96 4.02 7.47
N LEU A 79 -9.87 3.08 7.80
CA LEU A 79 -10.56 2.97 9.09
C LEU A 79 -9.68 2.35 10.18
N SER A 80 -8.60 1.68 9.81
CA SER A 80 -7.65 1.09 10.75
C SER A 80 -6.26 0.96 10.11
N ALA A 81 -5.22 1.19 10.91
CA ALA A 81 -3.84 0.92 10.54
C ALA A 81 -3.47 -0.58 10.62
N PHE A 82 -4.35 -1.42 11.17
CA PHE A 82 -4.10 -2.83 11.45
C PHE A 82 -5.05 -3.77 10.72
N GLY A 83 -6.35 -3.41 10.62
CA GLY A 83 -7.35 -4.27 9.99
C GLY A 83 -7.16 -4.39 8.47
N ILE A 84 -7.09 -5.62 7.97
CA ILE A 84 -7.15 -5.89 6.52
C ILE A 84 -8.59 -5.69 6.05
N ASP A 85 -8.77 -5.03 4.88
CA ASP A 85 -10.12 -4.81 4.34
C ASP A 85 -10.79 -6.15 4.02
N PRO A 86 -11.96 -6.43 4.62
CA PRO A 86 -12.69 -7.69 4.38
C PRO A 86 -13.07 -7.92 2.91
N MET A 87 -13.05 -6.89 2.08
CA MET A 87 -13.29 -7.05 0.64
C MET A 87 -12.21 -7.88 -0.05
N PHE A 88 -11.01 -7.99 0.53
CA PHE A 88 -9.91 -8.81 0.00
C PHE A 88 -9.99 -10.28 0.39
N ILE A 89 -10.90 -10.68 1.29
CA ILE A 89 -11.10 -12.09 1.65
C ILE A 89 -11.56 -12.87 0.42
N SER A 90 -10.85 -13.94 0.09
CA SER A 90 -11.21 -14.88 -0.97
C SER A 90 -12.36 -15.77 -0.50
N LEU A 91 -13.57 -15.45 -0.92
CA LEU A 91 -14.76 -16.17 -0.48
C LEU A 91 -14.77 -17.63 -0.93
N ALA A 92 -14.07 -17.96 -2.00
CA ALA A 92 -13.90 -19.33 -2.46
C ALA A 92 -13.08 -20.21 -1.47
N ASP A 93 -12.30 -19.57 -0.60
CA ASP A 93 -11.44 -20.23 0.40
C ASP A 93 -11.99 -20.10 1.83
N VAL A 94 -13.24 -19.60 1.99
CA VAL A 94 -13.90 -19.54 3.29
C VAL A 94 -14.55 -20.89 3.59
N PRO A 95 -14.10 -21.61 4.61
CA PRO A 95 -14.58 -22.97 4.90
C PRO A 95 -16.07 -23.07 5.21
N ASP A 96 -16.67 -21.98 5.72
CA ASP A 96 -18.07 -21.90 6.08
C ASP A 96 -18.99 -21.49 4.92
N LEU A 97 -18.42 -21.29 3.72
CA LEU A 97 -19.14 -20.92 2.50
C LEU A 97 -18.92 -21.96 1.39
N HIS A 98 -19.70 -23.03 1.43
CA HIS A 98 -19.61 -24.05 0.39
C HIS A 98 -20.12 -23.51 -0.97
N PRO A 99 -19.54 -23.88 -2.12
CA PRO A 99 -19.99 -23.43 -3.44
C PRO A 99 -21.49 -23.58 -3.71
N ALA A 100 -22.10 -24.64 -3.19
CA ALA A 100 -23.55 -24.88 -3.30
C ALA A 100 -24.40 -23.84 -2.57
N ASP A 101 -23.86 -23.18 -1.56
CA ASP A 101 -24.56 -22.16 -0.75
C ASP A 101 -24.48 -20.75 -1.33
N ARG A 102 -23.68 -20.56 -2.41
CA ARG A 102 -23.42 -19.24 -2.99
C ARG A 102 -24.71 -18.48 -3.30
N GLY A 103 -25.70 -19.16 -3.89
CA GLY A 103 -26.99 -18.56 -4.18
C GLY A 103 -27.69 -18.05 -2.92
N ALA A 104 -27.77 -18.87 -1.87
CA ALA A 104 -28.37 -18.49 -0.59
C ALA A 104 -27.60 -17.35 0.10
N ALA A 105 -26.28 -17.45 0.13
CA ALA A 105 -25.40 -16.46 0.74
C ALA A 105 -25.50 -15.07 0.07
N LEU A 106 -25.83 -15.02 -1.23
CA LEU A 106 -25.98 -13.79 -1.99
C LEU A 106 -27.44 -13.28 -2.06
N GLY A 107 -28.40 -13.99 -1.48
CA GLY A 107 -29.81 -13.62 -1.52
C GLY A 107 -30.52 -14.01 -2.81
N GLY A 108 -30.10 -15.12 -3.43
CA GLY A 108 -30.75 -15.72 -4.59
C GLY A 108 -30.22 -15.25 -5.95
N ALA A 109 -31.07 -15.37 -6.97
CA ALA A 109 -30.71 -15.10 -8.36
C ALA A 109 -30.25 -13.66 -8.62
N GLU A 110 -30.78 -12.68 -7.89
CA GLU A 110 -30.36 -11.28 -8.04
C GLU A 110 -28.91 -11.06 -7.63
N GLY A 111 -28.52 -11.56 -6.45
CA GLY A 111 -27.12 -11.46 -5.99
C GLY A 111 -26.15 -12.18 -6.92
N LEU A 112 -26.55 -13.31 -7.52
CA LEU A 112 -25.74 -13.99 -8.52
C LEU A 112 -25.57 -13.14 -9.78
N ARG A 113 -26.62 -12.48 -10.28
CA ARG A 113 -26.50 -11.54 -11.43
C ARG A 113 -25.60 -10.36 -11.11
N GLN A 114 -25.71 -9.77 -9.90
CA GLN A 114 -24.82 -8.68 -9.46
C GLN A 114 -23.36 -9.14 -9.42
N LEU A 115 -23.08 -10.35 -8.93
CA LEU A 115 -21.73 -10.91 -8.93
C LEU A 115 -21.18 -11.06 -10.35
N GLU A 116 -21.94 -11.64 -11.28
CA GLU A 116 -21.47 -11.80 -12.66
C GLU A 116 -21.25 -10.43 -13.34
N LYS A 117 -22.10 -9.45 -13.08
CA LYS A 117 -21.89 -8.08 -13.56
C LYS A 117 -20.59 -7.47 -13.01
N ALA A 118 -20.34 -7.60 -11.70
CA ALA A 118 -19.13 -7.09 -11.07
C ALA A 118 -17.86 -7.79 -11.59
N ARG A 119 -17.92 -9.11 -11.81
CA ARG A 119 -16.81 -9.89 -12.39
C ARG A 119 -16.48 -9.47 -13.82
N GLY A 120 -17.50 -9.15 -14.62
CA GLY A 120 -17.35 -8.72 -16.02
C GLY A 120 -17.00 -7.24 -16.19
N ALA A 121 -17.10 -6.42 -15.14
CA ALA A 121 -16.84 -4.99 -15.23
C ALA A 121 -15.38 -4.67 -15.57
N ALA A 122 -15.17 -3.61 -16.34
CA ALA A 122 -13.83 -3.12 -16.69
C ALA A 122 -13.10 -2.53 -15.47
N GLY A 123 -13.82 -1.78 -14.61
CA GLY A 123 -13.34 -1.24 -13.36
C GLY A 123 -14.03 -1.86 -12.15
N ILE A 124 -13.59 -1.52 -10.95
CA ILE A 124 -14.13 -2.05 -9.70
C ILE A 124 -15.40 -1.30 -9.30
N ASP A 125 -16.50 -2.02 -9.14
CA ASP A 125 -17.75 -1.53 -8.53
C ASP A 125 -17.69 -1.80 -7.02
N TYR A 126 -17.02 -0.92 -6.26
CA TYR A 126 -16.83 -1.07 -4.81
C TYR A 126 -18.15 -1.25 -4.04
N PRO A 127 -19.21 -0.45 -4.27
CA PRO A 127 -20.47 -0.62 -3.56
C PRO A 127 -21.06 -2.02 -3.74
N THR A 128 -21.13 -2.50 -4.98
CA THR A 128 -21.67 -3.83 -5.30
C THR A 128 -20.79 -4.94 -4.68
N VAL A 129 -19.48 -4.87 -4.84
CA VAL A 129 -18.54 -5.87 -4.30
C VAL A 129 -18.65 -5.93 -2.76
N ARG A 130 -18.63 -4.77 -2.07
CA ARG A 130 -18.75 -4.73 -0.61
C ARG A 130 -20.05 -5.32 -0.13
N ALA A 131 -21.19 -4.96 -0.75
CA ALA A 131 -22.50 -5.49 -0.38
C ALA A 131 -22.58 -7.02 -0.54
N LEU A 132 -22.06 -7.56 -1.64
CA LEU A 132 -22.03 -9.01 -1.90
C LEU A 132 -21.15 -9.74 -0.89
N LYS A 133 -19.94 -9.24 -0.67
CA LYS A 133 -18.99 -9.87 0.27
C LYS A 133 -19.46 -9.80 1.71
N GLN A 134 -19.98 -8.66 2.15
CA GLN A 134 -20.53 -8.53 3.50
C GLN A 134 -21.68 -9.51 3.76
N ARG A 135 -22.57 -9.68 2.78
CA ARG A 135 -23.67 -10.65 2.86
C ARG A 135 -23.15 -12.09 2.97
N ALA A 136 -22.21 -12.45 2.11
CA ALA A 136 -21.63 -13.79 2.10
C ALA A 136 -20.82 -14.09 3.38
N LEU A 137 -20.06 -13.11 3.90
CA LEU A 137 -19.33 -13.24 5.15
C LEU A 137 -20.25 -13.35 6.37
N ARG A 138 -21.38 -12.62 6.41
CA ARG A 138 -22.40 -12.80 7.45
C ARG A 138 -22.99 -14.21 7.40
N PHE A 139 -23.33 -14.71 6.22
CA PHE A 139 -23.82 -16.08 6.05
C PHE A 139 -22.79 -17.12 6.54
N ALA A 140 -21.53 -16.96 6.17
CA ALA A 140 -20.46 -17.83 6.62
C ALA A 140 -20.26 -17.78 8.14
N PHE A 141 -20.33 -16.59 8.75
CA PHE A 141 -20.20 -16.40 10.19
C PHE A 141 -21.30 -17.13 10.97
N GLU A 142 -22.56 -17.04 10.54
CA GLU A 142 -23.65 -17.78 11.19
C GLU A 142 -23.40 -19.30 11.16
N ARG A 143 -22.90 -19.80 10.04
CA ARG A 143 -22.51 -21.22 9.92
C ARG A 143 -21.33 -21.60 10.82
N PHE A 144 -20.34 -20.73 10.93
CA PHE A 144 -19.22 -20.90 11.84
C PHE A 144 -19.70 -21.00 13.30
N LEU A 145 -20.63 -20.12 13.72
CA LEU A 145 -21.21 -20.16 15.06
C LEU A 145 -21.98 -21.46 15.33
N GLU A 146 -22.84 -21.89 14.39
CA GLU A 146 -23.64 -23.09 14.52
C GLU A 146 -22.82 -24.39 14.42
N GLY A 147 -21.72 -24.33 13.66
CA GLY A 147 -20.81 -25.44 13.42
C GLY A 147 -19.70 -25.54 14.47
N ASP A 148 -18.60 -24.86 14.17
CA ASP A 148 -17.35 -24.98 14.94
C ASP A 148 -17.45 -24.42 16.36
N VAL A 149 -18.09 -23.24 16.55
CA VAL A 149 -18.18 -22.64 17.88
C VAL A 149 -19.07 -23.47 18.79
N LYS A 150 -20.25 -23.87 18.35
CA LYS A 150 -21.19 -24.69 19.15
C LYS A 150 -20.63 -26.07 19.51
N ARG A 151 -19.77 -26.61 18.63
CA ARG A 151 -19.14 -27.94 18.85
C ARG A 151 -17.78 -27.89 19.54
N HIS A 152 -17.32 -26.68 19.90
CA HIS A 152 -15.95 -26.47 20.42
C HIS A 152 -14.85 -27.05 19.51
N GLY A 153 -15.02 -26.86 18.20
CA GLY A 153 -14.12 -27.38 17.17
C GLY A 153 -12.76 -26.70 17.14
N LEU A 154 -11.81 -27.30 16.40
CA LEU A 154 -10.45 -26.78 16.29
C LEU A 154 -10.39 -25.36 15.73
N ARG A 155 -11.29 -25.02 14.79
CA ARG A 155 -11.35 -23.68 14.21
C ARG A 155 -11.86 -22.64 15.21
N ALA A 156 -12.79 -23.00 16.09
CA ALA A 156 -13.22 -22.13 17.18
C ALA A 156 -12.07 -21.86 18.16
N ALA A 157 -11.26 -22.87 18.48
CA ALA A 157 -10.06 -22.69 19.30
C ALA A 157 -9.01 -21.80 18.61
N ALA A 158 -8.76 -22.00 17.32
CA ALA A 158 -7.86 -21.17 16.52
C ALA A 158 -8.36 -19.70 16.41
N PHE A 159 -9.66 -19.49 16.23
CA PHE A 159 -10.28 -18.17 16.26
C PHE A 159 -10.07 -17.48 17.61
N SER A 160 -10.34 -18.16 18.72
CA SER A 160 -10.13 -17.61 20.07
C SER A 160 -8.65 -17.26 20.32
N ALA A 161 -7.73 -18.10 19.86
CA ALA A 161 -6.29 -17.85 19.96
C ALA A 161 -5.88 -16.62 19.13
N PHE A 162 -6.41 -16.46 17.91
CA PHE A 162 -6.19 -15.28 17.08
C PHE A 162 -6.69 -14.00 17.76
N VAL A 163 -7.90 -14.01 18.32
CA VAL A 163 -8.47 -12.85 19.02
C VAL A 163 -7.59 -12.45 20.21
N GLU A 164 -7.15 -13.43 21.00
CA GLU A 164 -6.25 -13.14 22.15
C GLU A 164 -4.88 -12.64 21.70
N GLN A 165 -4.29 -13.24 20.66
CA GLN A 165 -3.00 -12.83 20.12
C GLN A 165 -3.01 -11.40 19.59
N HIS A 166 -4.12 -10.96 19.01
CA HIS A 166 -4.28 -9.65 18.37
C HIS A 166 -5.08 -8.65 19.21
N ARG A 167 -5.38 -8.97 20.48
CA ARG A 167 -6.26 -8.20 21.38
C ARG A 167 -5.89 -6.71 21.48
N GLU A 168 -4.61 -6.36 21.34
CA GLU A 168 -4.13 -4.98 21.51
C GLU A 168 -4.73 -3.99 20.51
N TRP A 169 -5.03 -4.44 19.30
CA TRP A 169 -5.67 -3.60 18.28
C TRP A 169 -7.08 -4.11 17.92
N LEU A 170 -7.27 -5.43 17.87
CA LEU A 170 -8.48 -6.07 17.40
C LEU A 170 -9.69 -5.77 18.30
N ARG A 171 -9.47 -5.68 19.61
CA ARG A 171 -10.53 -5.35 20.59
C ARG A 171 -11.17 -4.00 20.30
N ASP A 172 -10.39 -2.97 20.07
CA ASP A 172 -10.89 -1.62 19.80
C ASP A 172 -11.38 -1.49 18.36
N TYR A 173 -10.72 -2.11 17.40
CA TYR A 173 -11.18 -2.17 16.02
C TYR A 173 -12.56 -2.83 15.89
N ALA A 174 -12.76 -4.02 16.46
CA ALA A 174 -14.02 -4.74 16.32
C ALA A 174 -15.18 -4.01 17.03
N LEU A 175 -14.91 -3.41 18.20
CA LEU A 175 -15.88 -2.57 18.89
C LEU A 175 -16.22 -1.30 18.08
N PHE A 176 -15.20 -0.61 17.54
CA PHE A 176 -15.39 0.56 16.69
C PHE A 176 -16.27 0.24 15.48
N ARG A 177 -15.99 -0.88 14.80
CA ARG A 177 -16.76 -1.32 13.64
C ARG A 177 -18.22 -1.65 14.00
N ALA A 178 -18.44 -2.35 15.12
CA ALA A 178 -19.78 -2.68 15.60
C ALA A 178 -20.57 -1.43 16.00
N LEU A 179 -19.92 -0.46 16.66
CA LEU A 179 -20.53 0.84 16.99
C LEU A 179 -20.85 1.62 15.72
N LYS A 180 -19.90 1.72 14.77
CA LYS A 180 -20.11 2.43 13.51
C LYS A 180 -21.31 1.88 12.73
N ASP A 181 -21.43 0.56 12.63
CA ASP A 181 -22.59 -0.09 12.00
C ASP A 181 -23.89 0.22 12.78
N SER A 182 -23.87 0.16 14.12
CA SER A 182 -25.05 0.43 14.96
C SER A 182 -25.52 1.88 14.89
N PHE A 183 -24.64 2.82 14.55
CA PHE A 183 -24.95 4.24 14.34
C PHE A 183 -25.11 4.61 12.86
N GLY A 184 -25.28 3.62 11.96
CA GLY A 184 -25.51 3.87 10.54
C GLY A 184 -24.36 4.52 9.81
N GLY A 185 -23.13 4.22 10.20
CA GLY A 185 -21.91 4.73 9.56
C GLY A 185 -21.47 6.12 10.04
N LYS A 186 -22.15 6.74 11.01
CA LYS A 186 -21.78 8.06 11.56
C LYS A 186 -20.33 8.06 12.07
N ALA A 187 -19.69 9.20 11.95
CA ALA A 187 -18.35 9.41 12.51
C ALA A 187 -18.37 9.27 14.04
N TRP A 188 -17.26 8.81 14.61
CA TRP A 188 -17.21 8.52 16.06
C TRP A 188 -17.43 9.75 16.95
N TRP A 189 -17.11 10.94 16.49
CA TRP A 189 -17.38 12.19 17.24
C TRP A 189 -18.87 12.61 17.25
N ASP A 190 -19.69 12.00 16.38
CA ASP A 190 -21.16 12.18 16.34
C ASP A 190 -21.89 11.10 17.16
N TRP A 191 -21.16 10.20 17.82
CA TRP A 191 -21.74 9.20 18.72
C TRP A 191 -22.13 9.83 20.06
N PRO A 192 -22.94 9.16 20.91
CA PRO A 192 -23.15 9.59 22.29
C PRO A 192 -21.82 9.87 23.00
N GLU A 193 -21.75 11.00 23.68
CA GLU A 193 -20.53 11.54 24.29
C GLU A 193 -19.73 10.51 25.12
N PRO A 194 -20.36 9.62 25.96
CA PRO A 194 -19.61 8.62 26.69
C PRO A 194 -18.86 7.62 25.78
N LEU A 195 -19.44 7.26 24.61
CA LEU A 195 -18.79 6.38 23.65
C LEU A 195 -17.74 7.12 22.83
N ALA A 196 -18.00 8.36 22.42
CA ALA A 196 -17.03 9.20 21.72
C ALA A 196 -15.79 9.47 22.59
N LYS A 197 -15.98 9.75 23.88
CA LYS A 197 -14.91 9.98 24.87
C LYS A 197 -14.35 8.71 25.50
N ARG A 198 -14.83 7.54 25.10
CA ARG A 198 -14.35 6.24 25.56
C ARG A 198 -14.53 6.02 27.08
N ASP A 199 -15.66 6.42 27.64
CA ASP A 199 -16.03 6.06 29.02
C ASP A 199 -16.08 4.54 29.18
N GLU A 200 -15.30 3.98 30.12
CA GLU A 200 -15.13 2.53 30.23
C GLU A 200 -16.43 1.79 30.53
N LYS A 201 -17.34 2.39 31.31
CA LYS A 201 -18.65 1.80 31.60
C LYS A 201 -19.52 1.74 30.33
N ALA A 202 -19.55 2.84 29.57
CA ALA A 202 -20.29 2.90 28.30
C ALA A 202 -19.72 1.90 27.27
N LEU A 203 -18.39 1.73 27.24
CA LEU A 203 -17.75 0.74 26.37
C LEU A 203 -18.10 -0.69 26.77
N GLU A 204 -18.14 -1.01 28.07
CA GLU A 204 -18.50 -2.36 28.55
C GLU A 204 -19.98 -2.70 28.28
N GLU A 205 -20.88 -1.73 28.47
CA GLU A 205 -22.29 -1.86 28.09
C GLU A 205 -22.44 -2.11 26.58
N ALA A 206 -21.64 -1.39 25.75
CA ALA A 206 -21.63 -1.58 24.31
C ALA A 206 -21.07 -2.96 23.91
N ARG A 207 -19.99 -3.44 24.54
CA ARG A 207 -19.45 -4.78 24.31
C ARG A 207 -20.48 -5.87 24.62
N THR A 208 -21.19 -5.72 25.73
CA THR A 208 -22.25 -6.67 26.09
C THR A 208 -23.38 -6.68 25.07
N ARG A 209 -23.84 -5.50 24.65
CA ARG A 209 -24.94 -5.34 23.71
C ARG A 209 -24.60 -5.80 22.30
N LEU A 210 -23.39 -5.52 21.82
CA LEU A 210 -22.96 -5.74 20.44
C LEU A 210 -22.05 -6.99 20.29
N GLY A 211 -21.98 -7.86 21.28
CA GLY A 211 -21.04 -8.98 21.32
C GLY A 211 -21.03 -9.85 20.06
N LYS A 212 -22.20 -10.12 19.47
CA LYS A 212 -22.26 -10.90 18.21
C LYS A 212 -21.67 -10.14 17.02
N ASP A 213 -21.93 -8.85 16.92
CA ASP A 213 -21.38 -8.03 15.84
C ASP A 213 -19.87 -7.82 16.00
N ILE A 214 -19.37 -7.63 17.21
CA ILE A 214 -17.96 -7.60 17.53
C ILE A 214 -17.29 -8.90 17.06
N SER A 215 -17.83 -10.06 17.46
CA SER A 215 -17.31 -11.36 17.01
C SER A 215 -17.35 -11.55 15.49
N PHE A 216 -18.29 -10.92 14.79
CA PHE A 216 -18.31 -10.94 13.34
C PHE A 216 -17.12 -10.18 12.73
N PHE A 217 -16.77 -9.00 13.24
CA PHE A 217 -15.60 -8.26 12.77
C PHE A 217 -14.30 -8.97 13.15
N GLU A 218 -14.23 -9.58 14.32
CA GLU A 218 -13.11 -10.45 14.71
C GLU A 218 -12.96 -11.65 13.75
N TYR A 219 -14.06 -12.30 13.38
CA TYR A 219 -14.08 -13.41 12.43
C TYR A 219 -13.59 -13.00 11.04
N GLN A 220 -13.99 -11.82 10.54
CA GLN A 220 -13.48 -11.29 9.28
C GLN A 220 -11.96 -11.12 9.32
N GLN A 221 -11.42 -10.55 10.38
CA GLN A 221 -9.97 -10.39 10.54
C GLN A 221 -9.25 -11.73 10.69
N TYR A 222 -9.84 -12.69 11.40
CA TYR A 222 -9.31 -14.06 11.49
C TYR A 222 -9.18 -14.70 10.09
N LEU A 223 -10.20 -14.61 9.26
CA LEU A 223 -10.17 -15.14 7.90
C LEU A 223 -9.13 -14.41 7.03
N ALA A 224 -9.13 -13.09 7.06
CA ALA A 224 -8.20 -12.27 6.27
C ALA A 224 -6.73 -12.60 6.60
N HIS A 225 -6.38 -12.68 7.89
CA HIS A 225 -5.02 -12.97 8.33
C HIS A 225 -4.60 -14.42 8.04
N ALA A 226 -5.51 -15.38 8.20
CA ALA A 226 -5.23 -16.78 7.85
C ALA A 226 -4.93 -16.92 6.35
N GLN A 227 -5.78 -16.33 5.49
CA GLN A 227 -5.56 -16.33 4.04
C GLN A 227 -4.30 -15.55 3.65
N TRP A 228 -4.02 -14.40 4.30
CA TRP A 228 -2.82 -13.61 4.04
C TRP A 228 -1.54 -14.40 4.33
N GLY A 229 -1.48 -15.05 5.49
CA GLY A 229 -0.33 -15.90 5.87
C GLY A 229 -0.09 -17.03 4.88
N GLU A 230 -1.16 -17.70 4.43
CA GLU A 230 -1.08 -18.77 3.43
C GLU A 230 -0.65 -18.24 2.06
N ALA A 231 -1.23 -17.13 1.59
CA ALA A 231 -0.89 -16.51 0.31
C ALA A 231 0.58 -16.07 0.29
N CYS A 232 1.05 -15.35 1.31
CA CYS A 232 2.45 -14.93 1.42
C CYS A 232 3.42 -16.12 1.48
N SER A 233 3.06 -17.21 2.17
CA SER A 233 3.87 -18.44 2.16
C SER A 233 4.03 -19.02 0.75
N LYS A 234 2.93 -19.07 -0.02
CA LYS A 234 2.95 -19.54 -1.42
C LYS A 234 3.74 -18.61 -2.35
N VAL A 235 3.67 -17.30 -2.13
CA VAL A 235 4.43 -16.28 -2.87
C VAL A 235 5.92 -16.46 -2.62
N ARG A 236 6.33 -16.52 -1.34
CA ARG A 236 7.74 -16.72 -0.94
C ARG A 236 8.32 -18.04 -1.44
N ALA A 237 7.51 -19.10 -1.49
CA ALA A 237 7.93 -20.39 -2.06
C ALA A 237 8.29 -20.32 -3.56
N ARG A 238 7.90 -19.23 -4.25
CA ARG A 238 8.27 -18.94 -5.64
C ARG A 238 9.47 -17.98 -5.75
N GLY A 239 10.12 -17.64 -4.65
CA GLY A 239 11.23 -16.70 -4.62
C GLY A 239 10.81 -15.24 -4.80
N VAL A 240 9.53 -14.93 -4.58
CA VAL A 240 8.98 -13.57 -4.67
C VAL A 240 8.74 -13.01 -3.26
N GLU A 241 9.27 -11.82 -2.99
CA GLU A 241 8.99 -11.05 -1.78
C GLU A 241 7.68 -10.25 -1.94
N VAL A 242 7.02 -9.94 -0.84
CA VAL A 242 5.84 -9.06 -0.80
C VAL A 242 6.22 -7.75 -0.14
N MET A 243 6.02 -6.65 -0.85
CA MET A 243 6.19 -5.30 -0.35
C MET A 243 4.82 -4.65 -0.16
N GLY A 244 4.58 -4.16 1.05
CA GLY A 244 3.37 -3.41 1.38
C GLY A 244 3.56 -1.90 1.25
N ASP A 245 2.53 -1.19 1.67
CA ASP A 245 2.53 0.28 1.72
C ASP A 245 1.92 0.73 3.05
N LEU A 246 2.61 1.64 3.73
CA LEU A 246 2.21 2.17 5.02
C LEU A 246 1.84 3.65 4.83
N PRO A 247 0.53 3.99 4.82
CA PRO A 247 0.09 5.37 4.75
C PRO A 247 0.72 6.22 5.84
N PHE A 248 1.08 7.47 5.53
CA PHE A 248 1.67 8.39 6.50
C PHE A 248 0.79 8.52 7.75
N MET A 249 -0.47 8.88 7.56
CA MET A 249 -1.46 9.04 8.63
C MET A 249 -2.55 7.97 8.56
N VAL A 250 -3.49 8.04 9.48
CA VAL A 250 -4.73 7.28 9.50
C VAL A 250 -5.93 8.23 9.40
N GLY A 251 -7.05 7.75 8.91
CA GLY A 251 -8.27 8.53 8.80
C GLY A 251 -8.70 9.09 10.16
N ARG A 252 -9.20 10.34 10.19
CA ARG A 252 -9.75 10.94 11.41
C ARG A 252 -10.88 10.08 11.99
N ASP A 253 -11.73 9.54 11.12
CA ASP A 253 -12.80 8.63 11.47
C ASP A 253 -12.32 7.17 11.40
N SER A 254 -11.37 6.83 12.25
CA SER A 254 -10.76 5.50 12.34
C SER A 254 -10.78 4.94 13.75
N ALA A 255 -10.70 3.62 13.86
CA ALA A 255 -10.55 2.91 15.12
C ALA A 255 -9.30 3.37 15.88
N ASP A 256 -8.23 3.65 15.15
CA ASP A 256 -6.94 4.07 15.73
C ASP A 256 -7.01 5.44 16.39
N VAL A 257 -7.60 6.43 15.69
CA VAL A 257 -7.77 7.78 16.25
C VAL A 257 -8.75 7.75 17.40
N TRP A 258 -9.88 7.06 17.25
CA TRP A 258 -10.85 6.91 18.35
C TRP A 258 -10.24 6.23 19.57
N ALA A 259 -9.43 5.17 19.37
CA ALA A 259 -8.83 4.43 20.48
C ALA A 259 -7.67 5.18 21.16
N ASN A 260 -6.95 6.03 20.43
CA ASN A 260 -5.71 6.66 20.86
C ASN A 260 -5.77 8.19 20.69
N GLN A 261 -6.89 8.84 21.06
CA GLN A 261 -7.13 10.27 20.82
C GLN A 261 -5.97 11.18 21.27
N GLY A 262 -5.28 10.83 22.37
CA GLY A 262 -4.14 11.59 22.86
C GLY A 262 -2.87 11.52 22.00
N GLU A 263 -2.77 10.57 21.07
CA GLU A 263 -1.64 10.44 20.15
C GLU A 263 -1.81 11.34 18.90
N PHE A 264 -2.96 11.99 18.74
CA PHE A 264 -3.31 12.80 17.55
C PHE A 264 -3.75 14.21 17.94
N ARG A 265 -3.43 15.17 17.06
CA ARG A 265 -3.89 16.56 17.14
C ARG A 265 -5.23 16.71 16.42
N LEU A 266 -6.34 16.52 17.15
CA LEU A 266 -7.69 16.61 16.59
C LEU A 266 -8.11 18.06 16.27
N ASP A 267 -7.38 19.04 16.76
CA ASP A 267 -7.52 20.47 16.48
C ASP A 267 -6.84 20.92 15.18
N MET A 268 -6.09 20.02 14.52
CA MET A 268 -5.31 20.31 13.32
C MET A 268 -5.64 19.35 12.17
N SER A 269 -5.31 19.75 10.94
CA SER A 269 -5.39 18.95 9.72
C SER A 269 -4.06 18.95 8.98
N VAL A 270 -3.62 17.78 8.56
CA VAL A 270 -2.42 17.59 7.74
C VAL A 270 -2.66 18.02 6.30
N GLY A 271 -1.64 18.52 5.66
CA GLY A 271 -1.60 18.83 4.25
C GLY A 271 -0.18 19.06 3.75
N VAL A 272 -0.06 19.71 2.61
CA VAL A 272 1.21 20.18 2.07
C VAL A 272 1.14 21.67 1.77
N PRO A 273 2.27 22.40 1.88
CA PRO A 273 2.32 23.82 1.48
C PRO A 273 2.11 23.97 -0.02
N ALA A 274 1.74 25.18 -0.45
CA ALA A 274 1.79 25.56 -1.85
C ALA A 274 3.18 25.34 -2.45
N ASP A 275 3.23 24.84 -3.67
CA ASP A 275 4.45 24.62 -4.42
C ASP A 275 4.26 24.98 -5.91
N GLN A 276 5.24 24.61 -6.76
CA GLN A 276 5.18 24.90 -8.19
C GLN A 276 4.12 24.09 -8.96
N PHE A 277 3.54 23.05 -8.34
CA PHE A 277 2.55 22.18 -8.94
C PHE A 277 1.13 22.47 -8.44
N ASP A 278 1.01 23.06 -7.23
CA ASP A 278 -0.27 23.40 -6.60
C ASP A 278 -0.09 24.72 -5.82
N GLU A 279 -0.60 25.82 -6.40
CA GLU A 279 -0.47 27.16 -5.82
C GLU A 279 -1.22 27.36 -4.50
N ASP A 280 -2.25 26.56 -4.24
CA ASP A 280 -3.03 26.60 -3.00
C ASP A 280 -2.51 25.61 -1.94
N GLY A 281 -1.69 24.62 -2.35
CA GLY A 281 -1.32 23.47 -1.53
C GLY A 281 -2.50 22.54 -1.29
N GLN A 282 -2.30 21.52 -0.43
CA GLN A 282 -3.33 20.51 -0.18
C GLN A 282 -3.72 20.45 1.29
N ASP A 283 -4.97 20.08 1.53
CA ASP A 283 -5.51 19.71 2.84
C ASP A 283 -6.06 18.28 2.75
N TRP A 284 -5.48 17.37 3.51
CA TRP A 284 -5.83 15.95 3.44
C TRP A 284 -6.92 15.53 4.43
N GLY A 285 -7.32 16.43 5.35
CA GLY A 285 -8.35 16.10 6.34
C GLY A 285 -7.94 15.01 7.33
N LEU A 286 -6.65 14.80 7.55
CA LEU A 286 -6.09 13.80 8.44
C LEU A 286 -5.55 14.45 9.71
N PRO A 287 -5.74 13.87 10.92
CA PRO A 287 -5.22 14.45 12.16
C PRO A 287 -3.70 14.18 12.24
N PRO A 288 -2.87 15.23 12.45
CA PRO A 288 -1.44 15.01 12.66
C PRO A 288 -1.16 14.28 13.97
N TYR A 289 -0.01 13.62 14.02
CA TYR A 289 0.50 13.02 15.25
C TYR A 289 0.80 14.09 16.32
N ALA A 290 0.50 13.80 17.57
CA ALA A 290 0.90 14.63 18.71
C ALA A 290 2.36 14.32 19.07
N TRP A 291 3.32 14.91 18.32
CA TRP A 291 4.73 14.57 18.43
C TRP A 291 5.31 14.72 19.83
N SER A 292 4.86 15.71 20.60
CA SER A 292 5.27 15.90 21.99
C SER A 292 4.88 14.70 22.88
N VAL A 293 3.67 14.17 22.68
CA VAL A 293 3.17 12.99 23.40
C VAL A 293 3.93 11.74 22.95
N MET A 294 4.01 11.52 21.64
CA MET A 294 4.69 10.36 21.07
C MET A 294 6.16 10.29 21.42
N THR A 295 6.85 11.43 21.48
CA THR A 295 8.25 11.50 21.92
C THR A 295 8.39 11.07 23.37
N THR A 296 7.48 11.50 24.24
CA THR A 296 7.51 11.18 25.67
C THR A 296 7.26 9.69 25.92
N ASN A 297 6.39 9.04 25.15
CA ASN A 297 6.10 7.61 25.29
C ASN A 297 6.99 6.72 24.40
N GLY A 298 8.03 7.30 23.77
CA GLY A 298 9.00 6.57 22.95
C GLY A 298 8.43 6.01 21.65
N PHE A 299 7.45 6.69 21.05
CA PHE A 299 6.79 6.33 19.79
C PHE A 299 6.08 4.95 19.83
N THR A 300 5.48 4.63 20.97
CA THR A 300 4.90 3.29 21.21
C THR A 300 3.89 2.89 20.15
N TRP A 301 2.97 3.78 19.77
CA TRP A 301 1.96 3.47 18.75
C TRP A 301 2.60 3.23 17.37
N LEU A 302 3.54 4.10 16.95
CA LEU A 302 4.24 3.95 15.67
C LEU A 302 5.08 2.66 15.61
N LYS A 303 5.78 2.32 16.69
CA LYS A 303 6.54 1.06 16.79
C LYS A 303 5.63 -0.16 16.67
N ARG A 304 4.47 -0.13 17.33
CA ARG A 304 3.47 -1.20 17.22
C ARG A 304 2.98 -1.35 15.78
N ARG A 305 2.66 -0.21 15.13
CA ARG A 305 2.25 -0.20 13.71
C ARG A 305 3.34 -0.75 12.80
N ALA A 306 4.58 -0.31 12.97
CA ALA A 306 5.72 -0.76 12.18
C ALA A 306 6.03 -2.26 12.39
N SER A 307 6.02 -2.71 13.65
CA SER A 307 6.19 -4.13 14.00
C SER A 307 5.11 -5.00 13.36
N TYR A 308 3.84 -4.56 13.40
CA TYR A 308 2.74 -5.26 12.77
C TYR A 308 2.90 -5.33 11.25
N THR A 309 3.26 -4.21 10.61
CA THR A 309 3.52 -4.16 9.17
C THR A 309 4.69 -5.08 8.77
N GLY A 310 5.75 -5.16 9.59
CA GLY A 310 6.86 -6.08 9.38
C GLY A 310 6.51 -7.58 9.54
N VAL A 311 5.37 -7.90 10.19
CA VAL A 311 4.83 -9.28 10.18
C VAL A 311 4.10 -9.58 8.87
N LEU A 312 3.40 -8.58 8.32
CA LEU A 312 2.62 -8.77 7.10
C LEU A 312 3.50 -8.85 5.85
N TYR A 313 4.57 -8.04 5.78
CA TYR A 313 5.36 -7.83 4.57
C TYR A 313 6.85 -8.07 4.79
N ASP A 314 7.54 -8.46 3.72
CA ASP A 314 9.01 -8.56 3.69
C ASP A 314 9.65 -7.16 3.61
N ARG A 315 8.99 -6.25 2.92
CA ARG A 315 9.33 -4.81 2.80
C ARG A 315 8.06 -3.99 2.83
N PHE A 316 8.18 -2.70 3.13
CA PHE A 316 7.07 -1.76 2.94
C PHE A 316 7.56 -0.35 2.65
N ARG A 317 6.83 0.32 1.77
CA ARG A 317 6.98 1.74 1.49
C ARG A 317 6.36 2.53 2.64
N ILE A 318 7.01 3.57 3.07
CA ILE A 318 6.42 4.59 3.92
C ILE A 318 6.00 5.73 3.00
N ASP A 319 4.70 5.95 2.93
CA ASP A 319 4.08 7.04 2.20
C ASP A 319 4.40 8.38 2.84
N HIS A 320 4.64 9.42 2.00
CA HIS A 320 4.94 10.79 2.44
C HIS A 320 5.95 10.86 3.60
N LEU A 321 7.08 10.17 3.46
CA LEU A 321 8.04 10.00 4.56
C LEU A 321 8.56 11.33 5.10
N VAL A 322 8.63 12.40 4.30
CA VAL A 322 9.03 13.74 4.74
C VAL A 322 8.16 14.26 5.90
N GLY A 323 6.91 13.82 5.96
CA GLY A 323 5.97 14.17 7.02
C GLY A 323 6.40 13.69 8.41
N PHE A 324 7.23 12.64 8.51
CA PHE A 324 7.82 12.18 9.77
C PHE A 324 9.02 13.01 10.23
N TYR A 325 9.60 13.83 9.36
CA TYR A 325 10.60 14.83 9.70
C TYR A 325 9.95 16.16 10.07
N ARG A 326 8.94 16.56 9.29
CA ARG A 326 8.20 17.81 9.45
C ARG A 326 6.77 17.65 8.94
N THR A 327 5.83 17.68 9.85
CA THR A 327 4.41 17.59 9.50
C THR A 327 3.89 19.00 9.21
N TYR A 328 3.39 19.22 7.97
CA TYR A 328 2.71 20.47 7.65
C TYR A 328 1.23 20.37 8.03
N MET A 329 0.74 21.33 8.81
CA MET A 329 -0.62 21.27 9.34
C MET A 329 -1.22 22.66 9.48
N ARG A 330 -2.56 22.69 9.51
CA ARG A 330 -3.36 23.91 9.69
C ARG A 330 -4.52 23.67 10.67
N PRO A 331 -5.07 24.73 11.32
CA PRO A 331 -6.19 24.54 12.24
C PRO A 331 -7.38 23.87 11.59
N TRP A 332 -7.99 22.88 12.26
CA TRP A 332 -9.08 22.09 11.71
C TRP A 332 -10.32 22.94 11.39
N GLU A 333 -10.76 23.80 12.29
CA GLU A 333 -11.96 24.62 12.14
C GLU A 333 -11.78 25.76 11.12
N GLU A 334 -10.55 26.27 10.95
CA GLU A 334 -10.22 27.43 10.12
C GLU A 334 -9.34 27.04 8.92
N ARG A 335 -9.56 25.87 8.36
CA ARG A 335 -8.74 25.37 7.22
C ARG A 335 -8.83 26.24 5.98
N ARG A 336 -9.95 26.95 5.80
CA ARG A 336 -10.21 27.86 4.69
C ARG A 336 -10.60 29.22 5.20
N ASN A 337 -10.14 30.26 4.49
CA ASN A 337 -10.55 31.64 4.75
C ASN A 337 -11.96 31.94 4.19
N GLU A 338 -12.43 33.16 4.37
CA GLU A 338 -13.76 33.62 3.87
C GLU A 338 -13.90 33.50 2.33
N GLU A 339 -12.79 33.51 1.60
CA GLU A 339 -12.76 33.34 0.14
C GLU A 339 -12.72 31.85 -0.28
N GLY A 340 -12.75 30.91 0.68
CA GLY A 340 -12.66 29.47 0.44
C GLY A 340 -11.25 28.93 0.17
N LYS A 341 -10.21 29.78 0.19
CA LYS A 341 -8.82 29.37 0.00
C LYS A 341 -8.23 28.77 1.26
N LEU A 342 -7.32 27.80 1.08
CA LEU A 342 -6.62 27.19 2.20
C LEU A 342 -5.78 28.23 2.96
N VAL A 343 -5.91 28.26 4.28
CA VAL A 343 -5.05 29.10 5.13
C VAL A 343 -3.63 28.53 5.16
N LYS A 344 -2.65 29.41 5.34
CA LYS A 344 -1.25 29.01 5.48
C LYS A 344 -1.09 28.19 6.76
N GLY A 345 -0.52 26.98 6.62
CA GLY A 345 -0.20 26.11 7.75
C GLY A 345 1.18 26.41 8.36
N VAL A 346 1.54 25.57 9.30
CA VAL A 346 2.83 25.58 10.00
C VAL A 346 3.44 24.18 9.96
N PHE A 347 4.77 24.11 10.08
CA PHE A 347 5.47 22.84 10.28
C PHE A 347 5.61 22.51 11.77
N ASP A 348 5.51 21.24 12.10
CA ASP A 348 5.84 20.68 13.41
C ASP A 348 6.86 19.53 13.21
N PRO A 349 8.10 19.64 13.74
CA PRO A 349 8.71 20.82 14.39
C PRO A 349 8.88 22.02 13.44
N ALA A 350 8.88 23.24 14.02
CA ALA A 350 8.95 24.48 13.23
C ALA A 350 10.38 24.80 12.74
N VAL A 351 11.41 24.36 13.47
CA VAL A 351 12.82 24.69 13.25
C VAL A 351 13.50 23.53 12.51
N GLU A 352 14.28 23.84 11.47
CA GLU A 352 14.87 22.82 10.56
C GLU A 352 15.84 21.87 11.30
N GLU A 353 16.65 22.39 12.21
CA GLU A 353 17.58 21.57 13.01
C GLU A 353 16.81 20.54 13.88
N GLU A 354 15.67 20.96 14.46
CA GLU A 354 14.79 20.09 15.22
C GLU A 354 14.10 19.05 14.32
N GLN A 355 13.75 19.42 13.08
CA GLN A 355 13.14 18.52 12.11
C GLN A 355 14.05 17.34 11.79
N LEU A 356 15.35 17.58 11.58
CA LEU A 356 16.31 16.53 11.30
C LEU A 356 16.43 15.55 12.49
N GLU A 357 16.66 16.06 13.71
CA GLU A 357 16.80 15.22 14.90
C GLU A 357 15.52 14.42 15.16
N HIS A 358 14.37 15.08 15.09
CA HIS A 358 13.07 14.46 15.26
C HIS A 358 12.84 13.34 14.25
N GLY A 359 13.01 13.63 12.96
CA GLY A 359 12.79 12.66 11.88
C GLY A 359 13.68 11.43 12.00
N GLU A 360 14.96 11.60 12.33
CA GLU A 360 15.87 10.47 12.53
C GLU A 360 15.46 9.58 13.71
N ARG A 361 14.98 10.18 14.80
CA ARG A 361 14.47 9.41 15.94
C ARG A 361 13.23 8.62 15.59
N VAL A 362 12.29 9.23 14.85
CA VAL A 362 11.05 8.58 14.41
C VAL A 362 11.34 7.45 13.42
N ILE A 363 12.11 7.75 12.35
CA ILE A 363 12.39 6.75 11.31
C ILE A 363 13.25 5.60 11.86
N SER A 364 14.19 5.88 12.75
CA SER A 364 14.94 4.81 13.43
C SER A 364 14.03 3.93 14.27
N ALA A 365 13.09 4.51 15.02
CA ALA A 365 12.14 3.75 15.84
C ALA A 365 11.23 2.85 14.98
N ILE A 366 10.74 3.35 13.84
CA ILE A 366 9.93 2.60 12.88
C ILE A 366 10.76 1.48 12.25
N ARG A 367 11.97 1.81 11.73
CA ARG A 367 12.88 0.85 11.11
C ARG A 367 13.23 -0.30 12.03
N ASP A 368 13.64 0.02 13.25
CA ASP A 368 14.12 -0.98 14.20
C ASP A 368 12.97 -1.91 14.64
N ALA A 369 11.78 -1.35 14.88
CA ALA A 369 10.59 -2.14 15.21
C ALA A 369 10.13 -3.07 14.06
N ALA A 370 10.24 -2.61 12.81
CA ALA A 370 9.96 -3.44 11.63
C ALA A 370 11.02 -4.54 11.46
N ALA A 371 12.31 -4.18 11.60
CA ALA A 371 13.43 -5.11 11.43
C ALA A 371 13.42 -6.25 12.46
N GLU A 372 12.92 -6.03 13.68
CA GLU A 372 12.70 -7.07 14.70
C GLU A 372 11.75 -8.18 14.21
N ARG A 373 10.91 -7.87 13.24
CA ARG A 373 9.97 -8.80 12.60
C ARG A 373 10.41 -9.27 11.20
N GLY A 374 11.58 -8.80 10.74
CA GLY A 374 12.12 -9.15 9.43
C GLY A 374 11.70 -8.22 8.29
N GLY A 375 10.94 -7.16 8.58
CA GLY A 375 10.51 -6.16 7.60
C GLY A 375 11.60 -5.13 7.31
N ALA A 376 11.66 -4.65 6.05
CA ALA A 376 12.56 -3.59 5.61
C ALA A 376 11.77 -2.38 5.09
N LEU A 377 12.34 -1.17 5.30
CA LEU A 377 11.72 0.08 4.89
C LEU A 377 12.18 0.54 3.51
N VAL A 378 11.26 1.18 2.80
CA VAL A 378 11.52 2.03 1.62
C VAL A 378 10.82 3.37 1.86
N ALA A 379 11.49 4.47 1.54
CA ALA A 379 10.96 5.82 1.75
C ALA A 379 10.34 6.38 0.47
N GLU A 380 9.11 6.86 0.54
CA GLU A 380 8.62 7.78 -0.48
C GLU A 380 9.12 9.19 -0.12
N ASP A 381 10.14 9.64 -0.86
CA ASP A 381 10.81 10.93 -0.71
C ASP A 381 10.59 11.82 -1.95
N LEU A 382 9.37 11.83 -2.46
CA LEU A 382 8.98 12.59 -3.65
C LEU A 382 8.42 13.97 -3.29
N GLY A 383 8.35 14.86 -4.28
CA GLY A 383 7.89 16.24 -4.11
C GLY A 383 8.95 17.17 -3.54
N THR A 384 8.50 18.21 -2.82
CA THR A 384 9.40 19.25 -2.24
C THR A 384 10.06 18.75 -0.95
N VAL A 385 11.07 17.91 -1.11
CA VAL A 385 11.80 17.29 0.01
C VAL A 385 13.10 18.04 0.31
N PRO A 386 13.32 18.51 1.55
CA PRO A 386 14.56 19.16 1.94
C PRO A 386 15.78 18.25 1.76
N ALA A 387 16.93 18.84 1.40
CA ALA A 387 18.16 18.08 1.17
C ALA A 387 18.62 17.28 2.39
N PHE A 388 18.39 17.80 3.60
CA PHE A 388 18.75 17.10 4.84
C PHE A 388 18.01 15.77 5.01
N VAL A 389 16.76 15.66 4.52
CA VAL A 389 15.98 14.40 4.59
C VAL A 389 16.67 13.31 3.76
N ARG A 390 17.03 13.60 2.50
CA ARG A 390 17.72 12.63 1.63
C ARG A 390 19.08 12.22 2.18
N THR A 391 19.82 13.17 2.75
CA THR A 391 21.09 12.88 3.43
C THR A 391 20.88 11.97 4.63
N SER A 392 19.85 12.22 5.42
CA SER A 392 19.47 11.39 6.56
C SER A 392 19.06 9.98 6.13
N LEU A 393 18.23 9.83 5.11
CA LEU A 393 17.82 8.51 4.58
C LEU A 393 19.02 7.69 4.13
N THR A 394 19.97 8.29 3.43
CA THR A 394 21.23 7.64 3.04
C THR A 394 21.99 7.14 4.27
N ARG A 395 22.13 7.97 5.31
CA ARG A 395 22.78 7.62 6.58
C ARG A 395 22.06 6.50 7.32
N LEU A 396 20.74 6.49 7.29
CA LEU A 396 19.90 5.46 7.91
C LEU A 396 19.82 4.17 7.07
N GLY A 397 20.34 4.16 5.84
CA GLY A 397 20.28 3.03 4.93
C GLY A 397 18.86 2.74 4.44
N VAL A 398 18.01 3.75 4.33
CA VAL A 398 16.62 3.63 3.85
C VAL A 398 16.56 4.11 2.40
N PRO A 399 16.20 3.25 1.43
CA PRO A 399 16.12 3.63 0.01
C PRO A 399 15.02 4.65 -0.23
N GLY A 400 15.36 5.73 -0.96
CA GLY A 400 14.43 6.69 -1.55
C GLY A 400 14.16 6.41 -3.03
N TYR A 401 13.16 7.04 -3.59
CA TYR A 401 12.76 6.87 -4.99
C TYR A 401 13.63 7.69 -5.95
N LYS A 402 13.92 7.09 -7.10
CA LYS A 402 14.49 7.67 -8.30
C LYS A 402 13.53 7.46 -9.47
N VAL A 403 12.70 8.46 -9.70
CA VAL A 403 11.62 8.41 -10.70
C VAL A 403 12.15 8.98 -12.01
N LEU A 404 12.39 8.14 -13.01
CA LEU A 404 13.04 8.48 -14.28
C LEU A 404 12.44 9.73 -14.94
N ILE A 405 11.12 9.84 -14.97
CA ILE A 405 10.43 10.96 -15.61
C ILE A 405 10.70 12.32 -14.95
N TRP A 406 11.26 12.33 -13.73
CA TRP A 406 11.57 13.54 -12.94
C TRP A 406 13.05 13.72 -12.63
N GLU A 407 13.88 12.68 -12.77
CA GLU A 407 15.31 12.75 -12.44
C GLU A 407 16.09 13.51 -13.52
N LYS A 408 16.13 14.82 -13.38
CA LYS A 408 16.85 15.76 -14.26
C LYS A 408 17.85 16.60 -13.48
N ASP A 409 18.93 17.03 -14.12
CA ASP A 409 19.88 17.96 -13.53
C ASP A 409 19.34 19.41 -13.58
N TYR A 410 18.57 19.77 -12.57
CA TYR A 410 17.98 21.11 -12.42
C TYR A 410 18.99 22.20 -12.07
N SER A 411 20.29 21.90 -11.93
CA SER A 411 21.34 22.92 -11.88
C SER A 411 21.49 23.64 -13.23
N ILE A 412 21.12 22.98 -14.32
CA ILE A 412 21.04 23.49 -15.67
C ILE A 412 19.61 24.02 -15.91
N LYS A 413 19.46 25.35 -15.97
CA LYS A 413 18.13 25.98 -16.01
C LYS A 413 17.41 25.80 -17.35
N GLU A 414 18.16 25.80 -18.46
CA GLU A 414 17.60 25.64 -19.79
C GLU A 414 17.70 24.19 -20.24
N ALA A 415 16.53 23.56 -20.49
CA ALA A 415 16.41 22.17 -20.93
C ALA A 415 17.26 21.19 -20.07
N PRO A 416 16.95 21.03 -18.76
CA PRO A 416 17.73 20.20 -17.87
C PRO A 416 17.80 18.76 -18.39
N PRO A 417 19.01 18.20 -18.58
CA PRO A 417 19.21 16.83 -19.07
C PRO A 417 18.73 15.82 -18.02
N PHE A 418 18.32 14.64 -18.48
CA PHE A 418 18.05 13.53 -17.59
C PHE A 418 19.36 13.04 -16.95
N ILE A 419 19.29 12.67 -15.67
CA ILE A 419 20.39 12.01 -14.96
C ILE A 419 20.48 10.57 -15.49
N ASP A 420 21.70 10.11 -15.79
CA ASP A 420 21.94 8.72 -16.17
C ASP A 420 21.47 7.78 -15.06
N PRO A 421 20.50 6.87 -15.30
CA PRO A 421 20.08 5.92 -14.29
C PRO A 421 21.20 5.04 -13.72
N SER A 422 22.30 4.81 -14.46
CA SER A 422 23.45 4.08 -13.94
C SER A 422 24.15 4.78 -12.77
N GLU A 423 23.94 6.10 -12.64
CA GLU A 423 24.47 6.94 -11.55
C GLU A 423 23.53 7.02 -10.32
N TYR A 424 22.36 6.40 -10.38
CA TYR A 424 21.47 6.37 -9.21
C TYR A 424 22.15 5.69 -8.04
N PRO A 425 21.99 6.21 -6.81
CA PRO A 425 22.59 5.61 -5.63
C PRO A 425 22.16 4.14 -5.46
N GLU A 426 23.08 3.27 -4.99
CA GLU A 426 22.77 1.86 -4.73
C GLU A 426 21.56 1.73 -3.79
N VAL A 427 21.55 2.49 -2.68
CA VAL A 427 20.43 2.52 -1.72
C VAL A 427 19.31 3.41 -2.28
N SER A 428 18.63 2.92 -3.31
CA SER A 428 17.49 3.61 -3.92
C SER A 428 16.56 2.65 -4.66
N VAL A 429 15.40 3.17 -5.05
CA VAL A 429 14.39 2.51 -5.88
C VAL A 429 14.31 3.23 -7.21
N GLY A 430 14.75 2.60 -8.30
CA GLY A 430 14.55 3.09 -9.66
C GLY A 430 13.17 2.71 -10.19
N CYS A 431 12.45 3.64 -10.80
CA CYS A 431 11.16 3.40 -11.45
C CYS A 431 10.93 4.38 -12.59
N PHE A 432 9.98 4.08 -13.48
CA PHE A 432 9.53 5.08 -14.47
C PHE A 432 8.65 6.14 -13.80
N GLY A 433 7.69 5.69 -13.04
CA GLY A 433 6.71 6.47 -12.32
C GLY A 433 6.16 5.68 -11.13
N THR A 434 5.15 6.22 -10.46
CA THR A 434 4.42 5.60 -9.36
C THR A 434 2.94 5.43 -9.73
N HIS A 435 2.15 4.84 -8.83
CA HIS A 435 0.69 4.73 -9.01
C HIS A 435 -0.02 6.09 -9.17
N ASP A 436 0.65 7.20 -8.85
CA ASP A 436 0.16 8.57 -8.98
C ASP A 436 0.56 9.25 -10.29
N THR A 437 1.40 8.62 -11.09
CA THR A 437 1.83 9.16 -12.39
C THR A 437 1.05 8.54 -13.55
N ALA A 438 1.14 9.16 -14.73
CA ALA A 438 0.74 8.50 -15.95
C ALA A 438 1.67 7.30 -16.23
N PRO A 439 1.16 6.20 -16.81
CA PRO A 439 2.01 5.13 -17.31
C PRO A 439 3.06 5.63 -18.32
N VAL A 440 4.18 4.92 -18.40
CA VAL A 440 5.30 5.30 -19.29
C VAL A 440 4.89 5.44 -20.76
N THR A 441 3.91 4.67 -21.21
CA THR A 441 3.30 4.78 -22.53
C THR A 441 2.70 6.16 -22.79
N VAL A 442 1.91 6.65 -21.84
CA VAL A 442 1.25 7.96 -21.94
C VAL A 442 2.26 9.09 -21.82
N TRP A 443 3.23 8.92 -20.90
CA TRP A 443 4.32 9.89 -20.75
C TRP A 443 5.13 10.02 -22.04
N TRP A 444 5.56 8.91 -22.66
CA TRP A 444 6.34 8.92 -23.89
C TRP A 444 5.61 9.60 -25.05
N ASP A 445 4.36 9.21 -25.29
CA ASP A 445 3.54 9.78 -26.36
C ASP A 445 3.25 11.29 -26.15
N GLY A 446 3.28 11.75 -24.90
CA GLY A 446 3.07 13.15 -24.53
C GLY A 446 4.32 14.03 -24.59
N LEU A 447 5.53 13.46 -24.78
CA LEU A 447 6.76 14.23 -24.85
C LEU A 447 6.79 15.11 -26.09
N LYS A 448 7.29 16.33 -25.94
CA LYS A 448 7.69 17.18 -27.07
C LYS A 448 9.01 16.67 -27.67
N GLU A 449 9.32 17.09 -28.89
CA GLU A 449 10.54 16.60 -29.56
C GLU A 449 11.82 16.95 -28.80
N GLU A 450 11.89 18.14 -28.20
CA GLU A 450 13.05 18.55 -27.39
C GLU A 450 13.22 17.64 -26.16
N GLU A 451 12.11 17.27 -25.50
CA GLU A 451 12.14 16.37 -24.34
C GLU A 451 12.51 14.94 -24.75
N ARG A 452 11.96 14.48 -25.89
CA ARG A 452 12.30 13.16 -26.46
C ARG A 452 13.77 13.10 -26.88
N ALA A 453 14.30 14.18 -27.46
CA ALA A 453 15.72 14.29 -27.76
C ALA A 453 16.59 14.21 -26.49
N ALA A 454 16.15 14.84 -25.40
CA ALA A 454 16.85 14.74 -24.11
C ALA A 454 16.82 13.31 -23.55
N VAL A 455 15.73 12.55 -23.73
CA VAL A 455 15.69 11.12 -23.34
C VAL A 455 16.64 10.30 -24.21
N ARG A 456 16.67 10.52 -25.52
CA ARG A 456 17.59 9.82 -26.46
C ARG A 456 19.06 10.08 -26.14
N ALA A 457 19.37 11.21 -25.52
CA ALA A 457 20.73 11.57 -25.12
C ALA A 457 21.18 10.93 -23.79
N ILE A 458 20.29 10.17 -23.11
CA ILE A 458 20.69 9.43 -21.91
C ILE A 458 21.71 8.36 -22.32
N PRO A 459 22.89 8.24 -21.64
CA PRO A 459 23.84 7.18 -21.90
C PRO A 459 23.18 5.79 -21.92
N GLY A 460 23.51 4.97 -22.91
CA GLY A 460 22.87 3.66 -23.13
C GLY A 460 21.62 3.67 -24.03
N LEU A 461 21.09 4.84 -24.40
CA LEU A 461 20.06 4.99 -25.43
C LEU A 461 20.59 5.56 -26.75
N GLU A 462 21.79 6.12 -26.77
CA GLU A 462 22.38 6.82 -27.91
C GLU A 462 22.46 5.93 -29.16
N ASP A 463 22.93 4.69 -29.00
CA ASP A 463 23.06 3.72 -30.09
C ASP A 463 21.70 3.24 -30.64
N ARG A 464 20.63 3.50 -29.92
CA ARG A 464 19.24 3.12 -30.25
C ARG A 464 18.37 4.31 -30.61
N ALA A 465 18.96 5.53 -30.67
CA ALA A 465 18.20 6.78 -30.87
C ALA A 465 17.33 6.76 -32.12
N SER A 466 17.76 6.08 -33.22
CA SER A 466 16.98 5.92 -34.44
C SER A 466 15.69 5.12 -34.26
N ASP A 467 15.62 4.24 -33.26
CA ASP A 467 14.47 3.36 -33.00
C ASP A 467 13.45 4.02 -32.06
N LEU A 468 13.86 5.17 -31.43
CA LEU A 468 13.08 5.88 -30.44
C LEU A 468 12.29 7.02 -31.10
N GLY A 469 11.26 6.66 -31.89
CA GLY A 469 10.37 7.58 -32.59
C GLY A 469 9.33 8.27 -31.68
N GLU A 470 8.35 8.94 -32.29
CA GLU A 470 7.30 9.67 -31.56
C GLU A 470 6.36 8.75 -30.77
N ALA A 471 5.93 7.64 -31.37
CA ALA A 471 5.00 6.73 -30.75
C ALA A 471 5.71 5.73 -29.83
N PHE A 472 5.03 5.33 -28.77
CA PHE A 472 5.47 4.23 -27.89
C PHE A 472 5.39 2.91 -28.64
N THR A 473 6.51 2.36 -29.04
CA THR A 473 6.65 1.12 -29.78
C THR A 473 7.29 0.02 -28.94
N PRO A 474 7.24 -1.26 -29.37
CA PRO A 474 7.99 -2.34 -28.72
C PRO A 474 9.51 -2.06 -28.63
N ALA A 475 10.09 -1.30 -29.56
CA ALA A 475 11.50 -0.89 -29.52
C ALA A 475 11.75 0.15 -28.43
N VAL A 476 10.90 1.17 -28.33
CA VAL A 476 10.93 2.15 -27.23
C VAL A 476 10.77 1.45 -25.89
N HIS A 477 9.79 0.59 -25.75
CA HIS A 477 9.54 -0.16 -24.52
C HIS A 477 10.77 -0.98 -24.09
N ALA A 478 11.37 -1.73 -25.03
CA ALA A 478 12.56 -2.52 -24.74
C ALA A 478 13.75 -1.65 -24.33
N ALA A 479 13.94 -0.49 -24.98
CA ALA A 479 15.01 0.43 -24.65
C ALA A 479 14.86 1.02 -23.25
N LEU A 480 13.66 1.45 -22.86
CA LEU A 480 13.39 2.00 -21.54
C LEU A 480 13.51 0.93 -20.45
N LEU A 481 13.06 -0.32 -20.70
CA LEU A 481 13.24 -1.45 -19.79
C LEU A 481 14.71 -1.75 -19.54
N ASP A 482 15.55 -1.78 -20.59
CA ASP A 482 16.97 -2.01 -20.45
C ASP A 482 17.63 -0.87 -19.67
N LEU A 483 17.25 0.38 -19.95
CA LEU A 483 17.74 1.56 -19.25
C LEU A 483 17.46 1.50 -17.75
N ILE A 484 16.21 1.29 -17.34
CA ILE A 484 15.87 1.30 -15.90
C ILE A 484 16.43 0.08 -15.16
N HIS A 485 16.47 -1.10 -15.77
CA HIS A 485 17.06 -2.27 -15.17
C HIS A 485 18.59 -2.13 -15.02
N SER A 486 19.28 -1.37 -15.90
CA SER A 486 20.70 -1.08 -15.79
C SER A 486 21.03 -0.03 -14.72
N SER A 487 20.01 0.64 -14.14
CA SER A 487 20.21 1.68 -13.12
C SER A 487 21.09 1.22 -11.95
N GLY A 488 21.76 2.16 -11.28
CA GLY A 488 22.55 1.90 -10.07
C GLY A 488 21.72 1.43 -8.88
N SER A 489 20.41 1.70 -8.88
CA SER A 489 19.50 1.36 -7.78
C SER A 489 19.49 -0.13 -7.43
N GLU A 490 19.45 -0.45 -6.15
CA GLU A 490 19.29 -1.85 -5.67
C GLU A 490 17.93 -2.41 -6.04
N LEU A 491 16.86 -1.62 -5.89
CA LEU A 491 15.51 -1.99 -6.25
C LEU A 491 15.10 -1.31 -7.56
N VAL A 492 14.43 -2.05 -8.44
CA VAL A 492 13.67 -1.50 -9.57
C VAL A 492 12.23 -1.92 -9.42
N LEU A 493 11.31 -0.95 -9.41
CA LEU A 493 9.88 -1.18 -9.30
C LEU A 493 9.18 -0.60 -10.53
N LEU A 494 8.45 -1.42 -11.26
CA LEU A 494 7.71 -1.03 -12.46
C LEU A 494 6.21 -1.20 -12.22
N LEU A 495 5.40 -0.27 -12.71
CA LEU A 495 3.95 -0.46 -12.70
C LEU A 495 3.58 -1.61 -13.65
N ILE A 496 2.57 -2.39 -13.30
CA ILE A 496 2.04 -3.42 -14.21
C ILE A 496 1.57 -2.80 -15.52
N GLN A 497 1.05 -1.58 -15.50
CA GLN A 497 0.65 -0.82 -16.67
C GLN A 497 1.85 -0.53 -17.59
N ASP A 498 2.99 -0.16 -17.02
CA ASP A 498 4.21 0.10 -17.80
C ASP A 498 4.68 -1.15 -18.51
N LEU A 499 4.54 -2.31 -17.86
CA LEU A 499 4.92 -3.61 -18.45
C LEU A 499 3.97 -4.04 -19.56
N LEU A 500 2.66 -3.87 -19.37
CA LEU A 500 1.63 -4.26 -20.35
C LEU A 500 1.44 -3.22 -21.46
N GLY A 501 2.11 -2.08 -21.40
CA GLY A 501 1.89 -0.98 -22.35
C GLY A 501 0.50 -0.35 -22.23
N SER A 502 -0.13 -0.48 -21.05
CA SER A 502 -1.44 0.11 -20.76
C SER A 502 -1.37 1.64 -20.67
N ARG A 503 -2.53 2.27 -20.88
CA ARG A 503 -2.68 3.73 -20.80
C ARG A 503 -3.49 4.18 -19.58
N GLU A 504 -4.14 3.24 -18.89
CA GLU A 504 -4.99 3.50 -17.73
C GLU A 504 -4.15 3.83 -16.49
N ARG A 505 -4.54 4.90 -15.79
CA ARG A 505 -3.94 5.28 -14.52
C ARG A 505 -4.59 4.50 -13.37
N ILE A 506 -3.83 4.34 -12.29
CA ILE A 506 -4.38 3.87 -11.02
C ILE A 506 -5.03 5.05 -10.30
N ASN A 507 -4.31 6.18 -10.21
CA ASN A 507 -4.77 7.40 -9.55
C ASN A 507 -4.34 8.65 -10.31
N THR A 508 -5.14 9.71 -10.20
CA THR A 508 -4.81 11.07 -10.62
C THR A 508 -4.87 11.97 -9.39
N PRO A 509 -3.72 12.33 -8.80
CA PRO A 509 -3.67 13.15 -7.58
C PRO A 509 -4.46 14.45 -7.71
N GLY A 510 -5.03 14.90 -6.59
CA GLY A 510 -5.83 16.12 -6.54
C GLY A 510 -7.22 16.02 -7.19
N THR A 511 -7.62 14.84 -7.68
CA THR A 511 -8.95 14.63 -8.25
C THR A 511 -9.76 13.62 -7.43
N VAL A 512 -11.07 13.83 -7.39
CA VAL A 512 -12.03 12.89 -6.84
C VAL A 512 -12.94 12.42 -7.98
N GLY A 513 -13.07 11.11 -8.17
CA GLY A 513 -13.91 10.58 -9.24
C GLY A 513 -13.82 9.06 -9.38
N GLU A 514 -14.77 8.50 -10.14
CA GLU A 514 -14.91 7.05 -10.36
C GLU A 514 -13.75 6.43 -11.16
N HIS A 515 -12.87 7.25 -11.74
CA HIS A 515 -11.69 6.79 -12.49
C HIS A 515 -10.50 6.46 -11.59
N ASN A 516 -10.47 6.96 -10.34
CA ASN A 516 -9.40 6.70 -9.39
C ASN A 516 -9.62 5.38 -8.65
N TRP A 517 -8.53 4.61 -8.48
CA TRP A 517 -8.47 3.38 -7.68
C TRP A 517 -9.36 2.23 -8.20
N THR A 518 -9.84 2.31 -9.44
CA THR A 518 -10.73 1.31 -10.04
C THR A 518 -10.07 0.45 -11.12
N TYR A 519 -8.79 0.68 -11.39
CA TYR A 519 -8.03 -0.09 -12.37
C TYR A 519 -8.09 -1.59 -12.09
N ARG A 520 -8.34 -2.38 -13.11
CA ARG A 520 -8.27 -3.85 -13.08
C ARG A 520 -7.41 -4.35 -14.24
N LEU A 521 -6.75 -5.48 -14.03
CA LEU A 521 -6.10 -6.19 -15.14
C LEU A 521 -7.10 -6.39 -16.29
N PRO A 522 -6.68 -6.19 -17.56
CA PRO A 522 -7.56 -6.22 -18.73
C PRO A 522 -8.22 -7.59 -18.92
N ALA A 523 -7.56 -8.65 -18.46
CA ALA A 523 -8.05 -10.02 -18.52
C ALA A 523 -7.64 -10.80 -17.25
N PRO A 524 -8.24 -11.96 -16.98
CA PRO A 524 -7.74 -12.88 -15.96
C PRO A 524 -6.26 -13.23 -16.19
N ILE A 525 -5.51 -13.43 -15.09
CA ILE A 525 -4.07 -13.74 -15.14
C ILE A 525 -3.80 -14.97 -16.02
N ALA A 526 -4.67 -15.97 -15.98
CA ALA A 526 -4.56 -17.18 -16.82
C ALA A 526 -4.61 -16.86 -18.33
N ASP A 527 -5.45 -15.90 -18.72
CA ASP A 527 -5.59 -15.47 -20.11
C ASP A 527 -4.38 -14.61 -20.53
N LEU A 528 -3.95 -13.67 -19.67
CA LEU A 528 -2.74 -12.88 -19.92
C LEU A 528 -1.50 -13.75 -20.12
N ARG A 529 -1.39 -14.84 -19.38
CA ARG A 529 -0.29 -15.82 -19.52
C ARG A 529 -0.26 -16.49 -20.90
N GLN A 530 -1.42 -16.63 -21.56
CA GLN A 530 -1.55 -17.24 -22.88
C GLN A 530 -1.49 -16.22 -24.03
N ASP A 531 -1.61 -14.95 -23.71
CA ASP A 531 -1.56 -13.86 -24.69
C ASP A 531 -0.16 -13.73 -25.31
N ARG A 532 -0.11 -13.71 -26.65
CA ARG A 532 1.15 -13.69 -27.42
C ARG A 532 1.94 -12.39 -27.24
N GLU A 533 1.25 -11.26 -27.11
CA GLU A 533 1.91 -9.95 -26.90
C GLU A 533 2.51 -9.89 -25.51
N VAL A 534 1.78 -10.35 -24.50
CA VAL A 534 2.27 -10.46 -23.12
C VAL A 534 3.46 -11.41 -23.02
N GLN A 535 3.41 -12.56 -23.70
CA GLN A 535 4.54 -13.50 -23.76
C GLN A 535 5.79 -12.88 -24.40
N ALA A 536 5.62 -12.09 -25.46
CA ALA A 536 6.72 -11.36 -26.09
C ALA A 536 7.29 -10.27 -25.16
N ILE A 537 6.44 -9.57 -24.39
CA ILE A 537 6.86 -8.62 -23.37
C ILE A 537 7.64 -9.34 -22.26
N TRP A 538 7.12 -10.45 -21.73
CA TRP A 538 7.79 -11.24 -20.68
C TRP A 538 9.16 -11.77 -21.11
N ALA A 539 9.30 -12.17 -22.38
CA ALA A 539 10.59 -12.59 -22.91
C ALA A 539 11.62 -11.45 -22.90
N ARG A 540 11.22 -10.22 -23.32
CA ARG A 540 12.08 -9.01 -23.28
C ARG A 540 12.44 -8.61 -21.85
N VAL A 541 11.45 -8.59 -20.95
CA VAL A 541 11.65 -8.27 -19.53
C VAL A 541 12.66 -9.23 -18.90
N ARG A 542 12.51 -10.53 -19.15
CA ARG A 542 13.42 -11.56 -18.64
C ARG A 542 14.84 -11.34 -19.12
N GLU A 543 15.01 -11.01 -20.40
CA GLU A 543 16.32 -10.69 -20.98
C GLU A 543 16.94 -9.45 -20.32
N SER A 544 16.16 -8.38 -20.15
CA SER A 544 16.60 -7.15 -19.52
C SER A 544 17.00 -7.35 -18.04
N ILE A 545 16.20 -8.09 -17.27
CA ILE A 545 16.49 -8.47 -15.88
C ILE A 545 17.78 -9.29 -15.81
N ALA A 546 17.95 -10.28 -16.68
CA ALA A 546 19.13 -11.13 -16.71
C ALA A 546 20.42 -10.33 -17.04
N LYS A 547 20.38 -9.47 -18.06
CA LYS A 547 21.51 -8.58 -18.44
C LYS A 547 21.92 -7.65 -17.31
N SER A 548 20.99 -7.19 -16.50
CA SER A 548 21.22 -6.25 -15.40
C SER A 548 21.74 -6.92 -14.10
N GLY A 549 21.81 -8.25 -14.06
CA GLY A 549 22.19 -9.00 -12.85
C GLY A 549 21.13 -8.99 -11.75
N ARG A 550 19.85 -8.68 -12.08
CA ARG A 550 18.72 -8.66 -11.15
C ARG A 550 17.92 -9.97 -11.11
N ALA A 551 18.35 -10.97 -11.90
CA ALA A 551 17.68 -12.26 -11.95
C ALA A 551 17.58 -12.90 -10.57
N GLY A 552 16.39 -13.39 -10.23
CA GLY A 552 16.16 -14.21 -9.06
C GLY A 552 17.12 -15.40 -9.06
N GLY A 553 17.92 -15.58 -8.03
CA GLY A 553 18.81 -16.73 -7.94
C GLY A 553 18.01 -18.00 -8.08
N GLU A 554 18.41 -18.87 -9.00
CA GLU A 554 18.04 -20.29 -8.97
C GLU A 554 18.31 -20.79 -7.55
N GLY A 555 17.39 -21.57 -7.01
CA GLY A 555 17.40 -22.01 -5.62
C GLY A 555 18.79 -22.42 -5.16
N ARG A 556 19.28 -21.82 -4.07
CA ARG A 556 20.37 -22.40 -3.33
C ARG A 556 19.86 -23.71 -2.72
N GLY A 557 20.10 -24.79 -3.44
CA GLY A 557 20.34 -26.06 -2.80
C GLY A 557 21.64 -25.88 -1.98
N GLU A 558 21.49 -25.84 -0.69
CA GLU A 558 22.28 -26.40 0.41
C GLU A 558 21.95 -25.69 1.73
#